data_3b9ca0b9da3387f46d88b98f3a98769f
#
_entry.id   3b9ca0b9da3387f46d88b98f3a98769f
#
_cell.length_a   1.000
_cell.length_b   1.000
_cell.length_c   1.000
_cell.angle_alpha   90.00
_cell.angle_beta   90.00
_cell.angle_gamma   90.00
#
_symmetry.space_group_name_H-M   'P 1'
#
loop_
_entity.id
_entity.type
_entity.pdbx_description
1 polymer ?
#
loop_
_entity_poly.entity_id
_entity_poly.type
_entity_poly.pdbx_seq_one_letter_code
_entity_poly.pdbx_strand_id
1 'polypeptide(L)'
;NGLYKPENHEIILHNLNFKADNQLIYTAIHEYTHHLITVQQEKMSKGLCPKNARCHTNEFWAKFHSLLEVAESKGIYVIGLEDAPELAQLTDEIKKNYLEQNGKLMIEFGKLLAKAHQLCQEANIRYEDYIDRVLQLPRSAAKTITKISVSNIDPKIGFENMKIVASATPAKRAEVQENLEAGKSPDTVRSLMKKKAQEIDEKTRLEKEKSRLEKTISQLTTRLELIEESLASL
;
A
#
# COMPACT_ATOMS: atom_id res chain seq x y z
N ASN A 1 18.17 -8.35 20.39
CA ASN A 1 17.29 -9.22 19.61
C ASN A 1 16.07 -9.59 20.43
N GLY A 2 14.88 -9.56 19.80
CA GLY A 2 13.63 -10.03 20.36
C GLY A 2 13.20 -11.34 19.70
N LEU A 3 12.27 -12.04 20.33
CA LEU A 3 11.59 -13.21 19.80
C LEU A 3 10.19 -13.30 20.38
N TYR A 4 9.19 -13.42 19.51
CA TYR A 4 7.83 -13.78 19.92
C TYR A 4 7.57 -15.28 19.69
N LYS A 5 7.02 -15.96 20.71
CA LYS A 5 6.60 -17.36 20.66
C LYS A 5 5.07 -17.43 20.65
N PRO A 6 4.44 -17.71 19.49
CA PRO A 6 2.99 -17.71 19.39
C PRO A 6 2.31 -18.78 20.23
N GLU A 7 2.93 -19.94 20.39
CA GLU A 7 2.41 -21.06 21.18
C GLU A 7 2.16 -20.76 22.65
N ASN A 8 2.95 -19.84 23.23
CA ASN A 8 2.87 -19.45 24.64
C ASN A 8 2.45 -17.98 24.83
N HIS A 9 2.25 -17.23 23.74
CA HIS A 9 2.07 -15.78 23.74
C HIS A 9 3.19 -15.03 24.51
N GLU A 10 4.42 -15.55 24.42
CA GLU A 10 5.57 -15.07 25.14
C GLU A 10 6.46 -14.19 24.28
N ILE A 11 6.88 -13.03 24.82
CA ILE A 11 7.86 -12.14 24.22
C ILE A 11 9.15 -12.23 25.03
N ILE A 12 10.25 -12.57 24.35
CA ILE A 12 11.58 -12.66 24.95
C ILE A 12 12.43 -11.52 24.39
N LEU A 13 13.05 -10.73 25.29
CA LEU A 13 13.97 -9.65 24.93
C LEU A 13 15.34 -9.93 25.57
N HIS A 14 16.39 -9.92 24.74
CA HIS A 14 17.77 -10.12 25.21
C HIS A 14 18.41 -8.77 25.50
N ASN A 15 18.32 -8.28 26.74
CA ASN A 15 18.76 -6.94 27.16
C ASN A 15 20.23 -6.65 26.88
N LEU A 16 21.10 -7.64 26.93
CA LEU A 16 22.55 -7.48 26.68
C LEU A 16 22.87 -7.00 25.24
N ASN A 17 21.91 -7.11 24.30
CA ASN A 17 22.12 -6.73 22.91
C ASN A 17 21.68 -5.31 22.58
N PHE A 18 21.09 -4.58 23.54
CA PHE A 18 20.63 -3.22 23.33
C PHE A 18 21.60 -2.21 23.89
N LYS A 19 22.01 -1.25 23.07
CA LYS A 19 22.92 -0.16 23.47
C LYS A 19 22.18 1.11 23.90
N ALA A 20 20.89 1.20 23.57
CA ALA A 20 20.04 2.34 23.89
C ALA A 20 18.60 1.90 24.10
N ASP A 21 17.85 2.65 24.91
CA ASP A 21 16.44 2.37 25.22
C ASP A 21 15.56 2.35 23.98
N ASN A 22 15.81 3.23 23.01
CA ASN A 22 15.11 3.25 21.74
C ASN A 22 15.19 1.91 20.97
N GLN A 23 16.33 1.22 21.01
CA GLN A 23 16.50 -0.09 20.38
C GLN A 23 15.66 -1.17 21.08
N LEU A 24 15.63 -1.12 22.41
CA LEU A 24 14.81 -2.02 23.23
C LEU A 24 13.32 -1.79 22.95
N ILE A 25 12.87 -0.54 22.99
CA ILE A 25 11.48 -0.16 22.78
C ILE A 25 11.03 -0.55 21.35
N TYR A 26 11.82 -0.22 20.34
CA TYR A 26 11.55 -0.62 18.95
C TYR A 26 11.37 -2.13 18.84
N THR A 27 12.27 -2.91 19.43
CA THR A 27 12.21 -4.39 19.40
C THR A 27 11.00 -4.91 20.19
N ALA A 28 10.72 -4.34 21.36
CA ALA A 28 9.57 -4.74 22.17
C ALA A 28 8.24 -4.50 21.42
N ILE A 29 8.09 -3.35 20.79
CA ILE A 29 6.91 -3.02 19.97
C ILE A 29 6.82 -3.94 18.75
N HIS A 30 7.95 -4.31 18.14
CA HIS A 30 7.99 -5.26 17.03
C HIS A 30 7.43 -6.64 17.43
N GLU A 31 7.94 -7.21 18.52
CA GLU A 31 7.47 -8.51 19.02
C GLU A 31 6.01 -8.44 19.53
N TYR A 32 5.63 -7.33 20.14
CA TYR A 32 4.25 -7.10 20.55
C TYR A 32 3.30 -7.00 19.36
N THR A 33 3.76 -6.46 18.24
CA THR A 33 2.97 -6.43 16.99
C THR A 33 2.70 -7.86 16.48
N HIS A 34 3.69 -8.74 16.54
CA HIS A 34 3.50 -10.17 16.23
C HIS A 34 2.42 -10.78 17.13
N HIS A 35 2.48 -10.53 18.44
CA HIS A 35 1.47 -11.00 19.39
C HIS A 35 0.05 -10.51 19.01
N LEU A 36 -0.12 -9.21 18.75
CA LEU A 36 -1.43 -8.65 18.40
C LEU A 36 -2.02 -9.25 17.13
N ILE A 37 -1.19 -9.50 16.12
CA ILE A 37 -1.64 -10.11 14.86
C ILE A 37 -1.99 -11.58 15.07
N THR A 38 -1.20 -12.32 15.84
CA THR A 38 -1.49 -13.72 16.19
C THR A 38 -2.84 -13.84 16.89
N VAL A 39 -3.08 -13.05 17.94
CA VAL A 39 -4.36 -13.04 18.67
C VAL A 39 -5.54 -12.63 17.76
N GLN A 40 -5.32 -11.69 16.84
CA GLN A 40 -6.37 -11.31 15.88
C GLN A 40 -6.68 -12.46 14.91
N GLN A 41 -5.68 -13.16 14.40
CA GLN A 41 -5.84 -14.30 13.49
C GLN A 41 -6.52 -15.49 14.19
N GLU A 42 -6.16 -15.78 15.43
CA GLU A 42 -6.78 -16.83 16.24
C GLU A 42 -8.29 -16.58 16.44
N LYS A 43 -8.67 -15.33 16.72
CA LYS A 43 -10.08 -14.94 16.84
C LYS A 43 -10.85 -15.09 15.52
N MET A 44 -10.22 -14.80 14.38
CA MET A 44 -10.87 -14.86 13.06
C MET A 44 -10.93 -16.29 12.51
N SER A 45 -9.92 -17.12 12.76
CA SER A 45 -9.77 -18.45 12.15
C SER A 45 -10.26 -19.60 13.04
N LYS A 46 -10.91 -19.32 14.17
CA LYS A 46 -11.38 -20.33 15.14
C LYS A 46 -10.27 -21.35 15.50
N GLY A 47 -9.05 -20.88 15.66
CA GLY A 47 -7.89 -21.72 16.06
C GLY A 47 -7.09 -22.36 14.93
N LEU A 48 -7.44 -22.14 13.67
CA LEU A 48 -6.67 -22.60 12.52
C LEU A 48 -5.70 -21.50 12.05
N CYS A 49 -4.53 -21.43 12.66
CA CYS A 49 -3.47 -20.53 12.20
C CYS A 49 -2.71 -21.17 11.03
N PRO A 50 -2.58 -20.55 9.86
CA PRO A 50 -1.80 -21.09 8.76
C PRO A 50 -0.31 -21.09 9.13
N LYS A 51 0.30 -22.28 9.26
CA LYS A 51 1.69 -22.50 9.69
C LYS A 51 2.78 -21.84 8.81
N ASN A 52 2.42 -21.24 7.65
CA ASN A 52 3.36 -20.68 6.67
C ASN A 52 2.98 -19.26 6.19
N ALA A 53 2.24 -18.48 6.98
CA ALA A 53 1.95 -17.08 6.62
C ALA A 53 3.22 -16.21 6.74
N ARG A 54 3.43 -15.30 5.79
CA ARG A 54 4.49 -14.28 5.90
C ARG A 54 4.27 -13.46 7.15
N CYS A 55 5.25 -13.45 8.06
CA CYS A 55 5.14 -12.77 9.35
C CYS A 55 5.09 -11.23 9.20
N HIS A 56 5.83 -10.65 8.25
CA HIS A 56 5.92 -9.21 8.05
C HIS A 56 5.13 -8.77 6.80
N THR A 57 3.81 -8.68 6.96
CA THR A 57 2.90 -8.18 5.92
C THR A 57 2.76 -6.65 5.99
N ASN A 58 2.13 -6.03 4.99
CA ASN A 58 1.79 -4.59 5.04
C ASN A 58 0.89 -4.26 6.26
N GLU A 59 0.05 -5.21 6.70
CA GLU A 59 -0.77 -5.04 7.90
C GLU A 59 0.09 -5.03 9.16
N PHE A 60 1.11 -5.91 9.23
CA PHE A 60 2.09 -5.91 10.31
C PHE A 60 2.78 -4.56 10.41
N TRP A 61 3.37 -4.06 9.32
CA TRP A 61 4.09 -2.79 9.32
C TRP A 61 3.20 -1.61 9.66
N ALA A 62 1.97 -1.57 9.15
CA ALA A 62 1.01 -0.53 9.50
C ALA A 62 0.66 -0.53 10.99
N LYS A 63 0.44 -1.72 11.58
CA LYS A 63 0.17 -1.86 13.01
C LYS A 63 1.37 -1.46 13.85
N PHE A 64 2.56 -1.93 13.45
CA PHE A 64 3.82 -1.61 14.11
C PHE A 64 4.11 -0.10 14.12
N HIS A 65 4.03 0.57 12.97
CA HIS A 65 4.23 2.01 12.91
C HIS A 65 3.17 2.80 13.69
N SER A 66 1.91 2.35 13.69
CA SER A 66 0.87 2.97 14.51
C SER A 66 1.17 2.87 16.02
N LEU A 67 1.80 1.78 16.47
CA LEU A 67 2.22 1.63 17.87
C LEU A 67 3.46 2.49 18.18
N LEU A 68 4.39 2.63 17.23
CA LEU A 68 5.51 3.57 17.36
C LEU A 68 5.03 5.02 17.46
N GLU A 69 4.08 5.44 16.63
CA GLU A 69 3.45 6.77 16.69
C GLU A 69 2.84 7.04 18.09
N VAL A 70 2.22 6.02 18.69
CA VAL A 70 1.71 6.13 20.08
C VAL A 70 2.85 6.25 21.09
N ALA A 71 3.93 5.50 20.92
CA ALA A 71 5.10 5.58 21.80
C ALA A 71 5.80 6.95 21.67
N GLU A 72 5.89 7.50 20.48
CA GLU A 72 6.41 8.85 20.21
C GLU A 72 5.53 9.92 20.86
N SER A 73 4.22 9.85 20.73
CA SER A 73 3.30 10.80 21.34
C SER A 73 3.35 10.82 22.87
N LYS A 74 3.84 9.74 23.48
CA LYS A 74 4.06 9.62 24.92
C LYS A 74 5.50 9.95 25.35
N GLY A 75 6.37 10.32 24.42
CA GLY A 75 7.78 10.58 24.69
C GLY A 75 8.60 9.35 25.11
N ILE A 76 8.08 8.13 24.87
CA ILE A 76 8.74 6.87 25.21
C ILE A 76 9.74 6.46 24.14
N TYR A 77 9.46 6.79 22.88
CA TYR A 77 10.30 6.53 21.71
C TYR A 77 10.52 7.83 20.94
N VAL A 78 11.75 8.08 20.51
CA VAL A 78 12.08 9.30 19.75
C VAL A 78 13.09 8.95 18.66
N ILE A 79 12.80 9.33 17.41
CA ILE A 79 13.83 9.33 16.36
C ILE A 79 14.64 10.61 16.53
N GLY A 80 15.64 10.58 17.41
CA GLY A 80 16.45 11.75 17.83
C GLY A 80 17.42 12.20 16.73
N LEU A 81 16.91 12.79 15.64
CA LEU A 81 17.76 13.47 14.64
C LEU A 81 18.39 14.75 15.21
N GLU A 82 17.80 15.32 16.26
CA GLU A 82 18.31 16.52 16.94
C GLU A 82 19.66 16.27 17.62
N ASP A 83 19.85 15.05 18.12
CA ASP A 83 21.10 14.63 18.77
C ASP A 83 22.16 14.15 17.76
N ALA A 84 21.85 14.12 16.48
CA ALA A 84 22.69 13.62 15.40
C ALA A 84 22.74 14.60 14.21
N PRO A 85 23.41 15.75 14.34
CA PRO A 85 23.37 16.82 13.34
C PRO A 85 23.90 16.39 11.96
N GLU A 86 24.91 15.52 11.90
CA GLU A 86 25.41 14.98 10.63
C GLU A 86 24.36 14.11 9.92
N LEU A 87 23.61 13.30 10.68
CA LEU A 87 22.53 12.49 10.15
C LEU A 87 21.35 13.36 9.69
N ALA A 88 21.04 14.44 10.43
CA ALA A 88 20.01 15.41 10.06
C ALA A 88 20.39 16.10 8.74
N GLN A 89 21.61 16.60 8.61
CA GLN A 89 22.10 17.21 7.38
C GLN A 89 22.06 16.25 6.18
N LEU A 90 22.55 15.02 6.36
CA LEU A 90 22.51 13.98 5.34
C LEU A 90 21.06 13.63 4.93
N THR A 91 20.15 13.60 5.91
CA THR A 91 18.73 13.35 5.66
C THR A 91 18.11 14.43 4.77
N ASP A 92 18.43 15.71 5.04
CA ASP A 92 17.95 16.83 4.24
C ASP A 92 18.55 16.81 2.82
N GLU A 93 19.84 16.46 2.70
CA GLU A 93 20.48 16.26 1.40
C GLU A 93 19.80 15.16 0.59
N ILE A 94 19.55 13.99 1.20
CA ILE A 94 18.85 12.86 0.55
C ILE A 94 17.44 13.28 0.11
N LYS A 95 16.68 13.94 1.00
CA LYS A 95 15.31 14.38 0.69
C LYS A 95 15.29 15.34 -0.49
N LYS A 96 16.13 16.38 -0.46
CA LYS A 96 16.12 17.46 -1.45
C LYS A 96 16.77 17.05 -2.78
N ASN A 97 17.94 16.43 -2.74
CA ASN A 97 18.75 16.19 -3.94
C ASN A 97 18.41 14.87 -4.63
N TYR A 98 17.76 13.93 -3.93
CA TYR A 98 17.43 12.63 -4.51
C TYR A 98 15.94 12.34 -4.52
N LEU A 99 15.24 12.40 -3.39
CA LEU A 99 13.83 12.03 -3.37
C LEU A 99 12.96 13.02 -4.12
N GLU A 100 13.12 14.32 -3.86
CA GLU A 100 12.39 15.38 -4.55
C GLU A 100 12.75 15.47 -6.03
N GLN A 101 14.05 15.39 -6.37
CA GLN A 101 14.49 15.44 -7.76
C GLN A 101 13.99 14.25 -8.57
N ASN A 102 14.01 13.04 -7.98
CA ASN A 102 13.42 11.88 -8.62
C ASN A 102 11.90 12.06 -8.83
N GLY A 103 11.19 12.63 -7.86
CA GLY A 103 9.78 12.98 -8.02
C GLY A 103 9.52 13.92 -9.20
N LYS A 104 10.30 15.01 -9.31
CA LYS A 104 10.23 15.95 -10.43
C LYS A 104 10.52 15.27 -11.77
N LEU A 105 11.60 14.50 -11.83
CA LEU A 105 12.00 13.76 -13.04
C LEU A 105 10.88 12.82 -13.52
N MET A 106 10.21 12.13 -12.60
CA MET A 106 9.11 11.20 -12.95
C MET A 106 7.86 11.94 -13.42
N ILE A 107 7.59 13.16 -12.93
CA ILE A 107 6.52 14.01 -13.48
C ILE A 107 6.83 14.40 -14.93
N GLU A 108 8.04 14.84 -15.20
CA GLU A 108 8.48 15.22 -16.56
C GLU A 108 8.43 14.01 -17.50
N PHE A 109 8.93 12.87 -17.05
CA PHE A 109 8.88 11.63 -17.80
C PHE A 109 7.43 11.22 -18.14
N GLY A 110 6.51 11.35 -17.20
CA GLY A 110 5.09 11.07 -17.44
C GLY A 110 4.46 11.99 -18.50
N LYS A 111 4.86 13.27 -18.54
CA LYS A 111 4.44 14.20 -19.60
C LYS A 111 4.96 13.77 -20.97
N LEU A 112 6.22 13.31 -21.03
CA LEU A 112 6.79 12.78 -22.28
C LEU A 112 6.10 11.50 -22.74
N LEU A 113 5.74 10.59 -21.83
CA LEU A 113 4.97 9.39 -22.15
C LEU A 113 3.57 9.73 -22.68
N ALA A 114 2.91 10.74 -22.11
CA ALA A 114 1.62 11.22 -22.61
C ALA A 114 1.75 11.79 -24.05
N LYS A 115 2.80 12.57 -24.30
CA LYS A 115 3.09 13.09 -25.66
C LYS A 115 3.44 11.96 -26.63
N ALA A 116 4.21 10.97 -26.20
CA ALA A 116 4.51 9.79 -27.02
C ALA A 116 3.26 9.01 -27.37
N HIS A 117 2.30 8.88 -26.45
CA HIS A 117 1.01 8.25 -26.73
C HIS A 117 0.25 8.98 -27.84
N GLN A 118 0.19 10.32 -27.81
CA GLN A 118 -0.44 11.12 -28.86
C GLN A 118 0.26 10.93 -30.22
N LEU A 119 1.60 11.02 -30.26
CA LEU A 119 2.38 10.82 -31.49
C LEU A 119 2.21 9.42 -32.07
N CYS A 120 2.11 8.39 -31.22
CA CYS A 120 1.81 7.03 -31.66
C CYS A 120 0.43 6.93 -32.34
N GLN A 121 -0.58 7.64 -31.81
CA GLN A 121 -1.91 7.68 -32.43
C GLN A 121 -1.86 8.37 -33.80
N GLU A 122 -1.18 9.50 -33.92
CA GLU A 122 -1.00 10.25 -35.17
C GLU A 122 -0.26 9.40 -36.24
N ALA A 123 0.73 8.61 -35.82
CA ALA A 123 1.53 7.75 -36.68
C ALA A 123 0.90 6.35 -36.94
N ASN A 124 -0.30 6.05 -36.39
CA ASN A 124 -0.94 4.73 -36.43
C ASN A 124 -0.06 3.60 -35.83
N ILE A 125 0.75 3.92 -34.83
CA ILE A 125 1.60 2.98 -34.09
C ILE A 125 0.84 2.56 -32.82
N ARG A 126 0.90 1.27 -32.48
CA ARG A 126 0.34 0.77 -31.20
C ARG A 126 1.23 1.24 -30.06
N TYR A 127 0.68 2.08 -29.16
CA TYR A 127 1.42 2.62 -28.02
C TYR A 127 1.96 1.54 -27.11
N GLU A 128 1.23 0.44 -26.90
CA GLU A 128 1.67 -0.68 -26.09
C GLU A 128 2.92 -1.34 -26.68
N ASP A 129 2.99 -1.48 -28.02
CA ASP A 129 4.16 -2.03 -28.69
C ASP A 129 5.37 -1.10 -28.59
N TYR A 130 5.14 0.21 -28.72
CA TYR A 130 6.16 1.24 -28.50
C TYR A 130 6.75 1.18 -27.07
N ILE A 131 5.90 1.08 -26.04
CA ILE A 131 6.33 0.96 -24.63
C ILE A 131 7.15 -0.32 -24.42
N ASP A 132 6.64 -1.46 -24.89
CA ASP A 132 7.25 -2.77 -24.61
C ASP A 132 8.56 -2.99 -25.37
N ARG A 133 8.62 -2.60 -26.66
CA ARG A 133 9.70 -2.98 -27.56
C ARG A 133 10.69 -1.87 -27.87
N VAL A 134 10.23 -0.61 -27.90
CA VAL A 134 11.09 0.54 -28.19
C VAL A 134 11.64 1.13 -26.88
N LEU A 135 10.78 1.41 -25.92
CA LEU A 135 11.21 1.94 -24.63
C LEU A 135 11.63 0.86 -23.63
N GLN A 136 11.27 -0.40 -23.88
CA GLN A 136 11.53 -1.55 -23.01
C GLN A 136 11.07 -1.31 -21.54
N LEU A 137 9.90 -0.69 -21.41
CA LEU A 137 9.30 -0.37 -20.12
C LEU A 137 8.11 -1.28 -19.81
N PRO A 138 7.95 -1.73 -18.56
CA PRO A 138 6.73 -2.39 -18.13
C PRO A 138 5.51 -1.45 -18.31
N ARG A 139 4.45 -1.93 -18.96
CA ARG A 139 3.20 -1.15 -19.18
C ARG A 139 2.61 -0.58 -17.89
N SER A 140 2.67 -1.35 -16.81
CA SER A 140 2.20 -0.90 -15.49
C SER A 140 3.00 0.29 -14.95
N ALA A 141 4.32 0.31 -15.17
CA ALA A 141 5.19 1.43 -14.78
C ALA A 141 4.84 2.67 -15.61
N ALA A 142 4.78 2.54 -16.96
CA ALA A 142 4.41 3.65 -17.83
C ALA A 142 3.04 4.25 -17.46
N LYS A 143 2.02 3.41 -17.23
CA LYS A 143 0.70 3.85 -16.79
C LYS A 143 0.73 4.59 -15.45
N THR A 144 1.52 4.11 -14.48
CA THR A 144 1.65 4.74 -13.17
C THR A 144 2.33 6.10 -13.27
N ILE A 145 3.44 6.19 -14.03
CA ILE A 145 4.19 7.41 -14.24
C ILE A 145 3.33 8.47 -14.95
N THR A 146 2.62 8.09 -16.01
CA THR A 146 1.68 9.00 -16.70
C THR A 146 0.56 9.46 -15.78
N LYS A 147 0.00 8.57 -14.93
CA LYS A 147 -1.02 8.96 -13.96
C LYS A 147 -0.50 9.97 -12.94
N ILE A 148 0.72 9.80 -12.46
CA ILE A 148 1.36 10.73 -11.51
C ILE A 148 1.52 12.12 -12.16
N SER A 149 1.97 12.19 -13.41
CA SER A 149 2.22 13.48 -14.09
C SER A 149 0.99 14.38 -14.25
N VAL A 150 -0.22 13.76 -14.26
CA VAL A 150 -1.50 14.50 -14.37
C VAL A 150 -2.22 14.67 -13.04
N SER A 151 -1.66 14.16 -11.94
CA SER A 151 -2.36 14.09 -10.65
C SER A 151 -2.06 15.25 -9.70
N ASN A 152 -1.25 16.22 -10.11
CA ASN A 152 -0.84 17.38 -9.31
C ASN A 152 -0.39 17.02 -7.87
N ILE A 153 0.57 16.09 -7.76
CA ILE A 153 1.14 15.59 -6.51
C ILE A 153 2.46 16.32 -6.24
N ASP A 154 2.71 16.73 -4.99
CA ASP A 154 3.96 17.38 -4.62
C ASP A 154 5.15 16.40 -4.76
N PRO A 155 6.17 16.69 -5.58
CA PRO A 155 7.34 15.83 -5.75
C PRO A 155 8.20 15.70 -4.47
N LYS A 156 8.06 16.60 -3.49
CA LYS A 156 8.83 16.55 -2.23
C LYS A 156 8.63 15.26 -1.44
N ILE A 157 7.45 14.64 -1.56
CA ILE A 157 7.18 13.36 -0.89
C ILE A 157 7.96 12.18 -1.49
N GLY A 158 8.60 12.37 -2.64
CA GLY A 158 9.35 11.35 -3.37
C GLY A 158 8.47 10.40 -4.20
N PHE A 159 9.07 9.83 -5.26
CA PHE A 159 8.34 9.06 -6.26
C PHE A 159 7.54 7.87 -5.69
N GLU A 160 8.12 7.12 -4.74
CA GLU A 160 7.43 5.96 -4.15
C GLU A 160 6.15 6.36 -3.41
N ASN A 161 6.18 7.48 -2.69
CA ASN A 161 5.01 8.03 -2.02
C ASN A 161 4.02 8.65 -3.01
N MET A 162 4.50 9.26 -4.09
CA MET A 162 3.62 9.74 -5.18
C MET A 162 2.81 8.62 -5.81
N LYS A 163 3.35 7.40 -5.91
CA LYS A 163 2.58 6.22 -6.37
C LYS A 163 1.41 5.88 -5.43
N ILE A 164 1.61 6.05 -4.11
CA ILE A 164 0.54 5.81 -3.12
C ILE A 164 -0.58 6.84 -3.31
N VAL A 165 -0.22 8.13 -3.38
CA VAL A 165 -1.20 9.22 -3.61
C VAL A 165 -1.95 9.01 -4.93
N ALA A 166 -1.24 8.67 -6.02
CA ALA A 166 -1.84 8.42 -7.32
C ALA A 166 -2.78 7.19 -7.32
N SER A 167 -2.57 6.21 -6.44
CA SER A 167 -3.45 5.05 -6.31
C SER A 167 -4.80 5.41 -5.67
N ALA A 168 -4.85 6.46 -4.86
CA ALA A 168 -6.05 6.95 -4.23
C ALA A 168 -7.05 7.56 -5.25
N THR A 169 -8.34 7.59 -4.85
CA THR A 169 -9.37 8.32 -5.61
C THR A 169 -9.06 9.82 -5.59
N PRO A 170 -9.42 10.59 -6.64
CA PRO A 170 -9.13 12.02 -6.70
C PRO A 170 -9.52 12.80 -5.44
N ALA A 171 -10.70 12.49 -4.87
CA ALA A 171 -11.20 13.13 -3.66
C ALA A 171 -10.38 12.87 -2.38
N LYS A 172 -9.60 11.79 -2.36
CA LYS A 172 -8.79 11.40 -1.18
C LYS A 172 -7.31 11.70 -1.33
N ARG A 173 -6.85 12.17 -2.51
CA ARG A 173 -5.42 12.40 -2.76
C ARG A 173 -4.81 13.43 -1.83
N ALA A 174 -5.52 14.54 -1.58
CA ALA A 174 -5.06 15.59 -0.68
C ALA A 174 -4.83 15.04 0.74
N GLU A 175 -5.82 14.32 1.30
CA GLU A 175 -5.72 13.69 2.63
C GLU A 175 -4.55 12.67 2.70
N VAL A 176 -4.38 11.87 1.64
CA VAL A 176 -3.29 10.88 1.58
C VAL A 176 -1.93 11.56 1.53
N GLN A 177 -1.79 12.63 0.74
CA GLN A 177 -0.56 13.41 0.65
C GLN A 177 -0.23 14.08 1.99
N GLU A 178 -1.19 14.74 2.62
CA GLU A 178 -1.03 15.38 3.94
C GLU A 178 -0.56 14.40 5.01
N ASN A 179 -1.11 13.19 5.04
CA ASN A 179 -0.66 12.15 5.98
C ASN A 179 0.81 11.74 5.75
N LEU A 180 1.27 11.70 4.50
CA LEU A 180 2.67 11.38 4.16
C LEU A 180 3.60 12.55 4.52
N GLU A 181 3.18 13.79 4.28
CA GLU A 181 3.91 15.02 4.65
C GLU A 181 4.01 15.18 6.16
N ALA A 182 2.99 14.76 6.91
CA ALA A 182 2.99 14.70 8.37
C ALA A 182 3.89 13.59 8.94
N GLY A 183 4.60 12.83 8.09
CA GLY A 183 5.58 11.82 8.50
C GLY A 183 4.99 10.44 8.80
N LYS A 184 3.71 10.19 8.51
CA LYS A 184 3.16 8.84 8.65
C LYS A 184 3.81 7.87 7.67
N SER A 185 4.06 6.65 8.14
CA SER A 185 4.68 5.64 7.30
C SER A 185 3.81 5.28 6.09
N PRO A 186 4.42 4.95 4.93
CA PRO A 186 3.68 4.52 3.74
C PRO A 186 2.71 3.37 3.99
N ASP A 187 3.06 2.45 4.89
CA ASP A 187 2.24 1.29 5.22
C ASP A 187 1.03 1.67 6.10
N THR A 188 1.22 2.59 7.05
CA THR A 188 0.11 3.19 7.82
C THR A 188 -0.89 3.86 6.88
N VAL A 189 -0.42 4.67 5.94
CA VAL A 189 -1.29 5.37 4.98
C VAL A 189 -2.04 4.39 4.09
N ARG A 190 -1.39 3.36 3.55
CA ARG A 190 -2.05 2.29 2.77
C ARG A 190 -3.11 1.55 3.59
N SER A 191 -2.84 1.29 4.87
CA SER A 191 -3.81 0.63 5.76
C SER A 191 -5.03 1.51 6.03
N LEU A 192 -4.85 2.80 6.25
CA LEU A 192 -5.92 3.77 6.40
C LEU A 192 -6.81 3.84 5.15
N MET A 193 -6.19 3.84 3.97
CA MET A 193 -6.93 3.80 2.69
C MET A 193 -7.78 2.53 2.56
N LYS A 194 -7.26 1.37 2.97
CA LYS A 194 -7.98 0.08 2.94
C LYS A 194 -9.14 0.06 3.94
N LYS A 195 -8.93 0.50 5.18
CA LYS A 195 -9.97 0.57 6.21
C LYS A 195 -11.15 1.42 5.76
N LYS A 196 -10.89 2.63 5.26
CA LYS A 196 -11.94 3.51 4.69
C LYS A 196 -12.66 2.92 3.47
N ALA A 197 -12.04 1.97 2.75
CA ALA A 197 -12.69 1.26 1.66
C ALA A 197 -13.54 0.07 2.14
N GLN A 198 -13.21 -0.50 3.30
CA GLN A 198 -13.94 -1.61 3.92
C GLN A 198 -15.13 -1.16 4.77
N GLU A 199 -15.15 0.10 5.23
CA GLU A 199 -16.31 0.75 5.88
C GLU A 199 -17.45 1.09 4.90
N ILE A 200 -17.38 0.59 3.66
CA ILE A 200 -18.57 0.51 2.81
C ILE A 200 -19.56 -0.37 3.57
N ASP A 201 -20.65 0.25 4.00
CA ASP A 201 -21.78 -0.32 4.72
C ASP A 201 -22.02 -1.77 4.25
N GLU A 202 -22.00 -2.71 5.17
CA GLU A 202 -22.19 -4.14 4.92
C GLU A 202 -23.45 -4.39 4.09
N LYS A 203 -24.47 -3.56 4.29
CA LYS A 203 -25.70 -3.51 3.49
C LYS A 203 -25.41 -3.23 2.00
N THR A 204 -24.61 -2.22 1.69
CA THR A 204 -24.24 -1.86 0.30
C THR A 204 -23.42 -2.97 -0.37
N ARG A 205 -22.60 -3.70 0.39
CA ARG A 205 -21.85 -4.85 -0.08
C ARG A 205 -22.78 -6.00 -0.43
N LEU A 206 -23.69 -6.33 0.47
CA LEU A 206 -24.69 -7.39 0.27
C LEU A 206 -25.65 -7.06 -0.88
N GLU A 207 -26.07 -5.81 -1.03
CA GLU A 207 -26.89 -5.35 -2.16
C GLU A 207 -26.19 -5.51 -3.52
N LYS A 208 -24.89 -5.16 -3.58
CA LYS A 208 -24.07 -5.37 -4.80
C LYS A 208 -23.87 -6.86 -5.10
N GLU A 209 -23.63 -7.67 -4.10
CA GLU A 209 -23.48 -9.11 -4.25
C GLU A 209 -24.81 -9.76 -4.71
N LYS A 210 -25.93 -9.36 -4.11
CA LYS A 210 -27.28 -9.76 -4.54
C LYS A 210 -27.51 -9.42 -6.01
N SER A 211 -27.27 -8.18 -6.42
CA SER A 211 -27.45 -7.73 -7.80
C SER A 211 -26.56 -8.53 -8.80
N ARG A 212 -25.33 -8.86 -8.40
CA ARG A 212 -24.43 -9.70 -9.22
C ARG A 212 -24.96 -11.13 -9.35
N LEU A 213 -25.46 -11.72 -8.28
CA LEU A 213 -26.04 -13.05 -8.26
C LEU A 213 -27.31 -13.10 -9.11
N GLU A 214 -28.21 -12.13 -8.98
CA GLU A 214 -29.42 -12.00 -9.78
C GLU A 214 -29.12 -11.95 -11.28
N LYS A 215 -28.11 -11.16 -11.68
CA LYS A 215 -27.64 -11.09 -13.07
C LYS A 215 -27.10 -12.43 -13.56
N THR A 216 -26.34 -13.14 -12.73
CA THR A 216 -25.79 -14.45 -13.08
C THR A 216 -26.90 -15.49 -13.22
N ILE A 217 -27.87 -15.49 -12.31
CA ILE A 217 -29.07 -16.37 -12.37
C ILE A 217 -29.83 -16.11 -13.68
N SER A 218 -30.12 -14.85 -14.00
CA SER A 218 -30.82 -14.51 -15.25
C SER A 218 -30.06 -15.05 -16.49
N GLN A 219 -28.73 -14.87 -16.54
CA GLN A 219 -27.92 -15.39 -17.65
C GLN A 219 -27.95 -16.92 -17.74
N LEU A 220 -27.90 -17.61 -16.61
CA LEU A 220 -27.96 -19.07 -16.59
C LEU A 220 -29.34 -19.59 -16.94
N THR A 221 -30.42 -18.92 -16.51
CA THR A 221 -31.80 -19.27 -16.88
C THR A 221 -32.03 -19.15 -18.40
N THR A 222 -31.61 -18.02 -19.01
CA THR A 222 -31.69 -17.84 -20.46
C THR A 222 -30.88 -18.90 -21.21
N ARG A 223 -29.70 -19.28 -20.68
CA ARG A 223 -28.90 -20.32 -21.33
C ARG A 223 -29.53 -21.70 -21.19
N LEU A 224 -30.19 -21.99 -20.09
CA LEU A 224 -30.92 -23.24 -19.87
C LEU A 224 -32.09 -23.34 -20.84
N GLU A 225 -32.90 -22.29 -20.99
CA GLU A 225 -33.99 -22.21 -21.96
C GLU A 225 -33.53 -22.51 -23.40
N LEU A 226 -32.42 -21.90 -23.81
CA LEU A 226 -31.83 -22.16 -25.14
C LEU A 226 -31.36 -23.61 -25.31
N ILE A 227 -30.86 -24.26 -24.26
CA ILE A 227 -30.47 -25.68 -24.33
C ILE A 227 -31.70 -26.56 -24.39
N GLU A 228 -32.77 -26.27 -23.65
CA GLU A 228 -34.01 -27.01 -23.64
C GLU A 228 -34.69 -26.91 -25.04
N GLU A 229 -34.73 -25.71 -25.63
CA GLU A 229 -35.24 -25.53 -27.01
C GLU A 229 -34.42 -26.34 -28.04
N SER A 230 -33.10 -26.34 -27.89
CA SER A 230 -32.19 -27.10 -28.75
C SER A 230 -32.40 -28.61 -28.63
N LEU A 231 -32.63 -29.11 -27.41
CA LEU A 231 -32.92 -30.52 -27.15
C LEU A 231 -34.31 -30.94 -27.69
N ALA A 232 -35.31 -30.05 -27.62
CA ALA A 232 -36.65 -30.30 -28.14
C ALA A 232 -36.70 -30.32 -29.70
N SER A 233 -35.67 -29.75 -30.36
CA SER A 233 -35.55 -29.70 -31.83
C SER A 233 -34.75 -30.87 -32.42
N LEU A 234 -34.14 -31.73 -31.55
CA LEU A 234 -33.42 -32.95 -31.94
C LEU A 234 -34.33 -34.17 -31.88
#